data_9a0a13740b9a8ed84f09a1d3353c9bc9
#
_entry.id   9a0a13740b9a8ed84f09a1d3353c9bc9
#
_cell.length_a   1.000
_cell.length_b   1.000
_cell.length_c   1.000
_cell.angle_alpha   90.00
_cell.angle_beta   90.00
_cell.angle_gamma   90.00
#
_symmetry.space_group_name_H-M   'P 1'
#
loop_
_entity.id
_entity.type
_entity.pdbx_description
1 polymer ?
#
loop_
_entity_poly.entity_id
_entity_poly.type
_entity_poly.pdbx_seq_one_letter_code
_entity_poly.pdbx_strand_id
1 'polypeptide(L)'
;MVKYKALAINTKYWRPGENYLEEIIKNAKGKIADGDYVVISEKVISTASNNIADENSVEPSLSAELIAKYWMRIVWGYFLGQLCHSSERLLQRLRQYPLQMGSRHKQVALQHGGLFQALMFGSEGGIDGSNLAYSYVSLPLKNAEKIAQEIRKQIQSRLRKKVIVIIVDTDKTYSFSSLHFT
;
A
#
# COMPACT_ATOMS: atom_id res chain seq x y z
N MET A 1 -28.20 -2.35 16.87
CA MET A 1 -26.85 -1.95 16.40
C MET A 1 -26.01 -3.21 16.29
N VAL A 2 -25.57 -3.59 15.10
CA VAL A 2 -24.72 -4.79 14.90
C VAL A 2 -23.35 -4.50 15.48
N LYS A 3 -22.89 -5.35 16.41
CA LYS A 3 -21.53 -5.22 16.98
C LYS A 3 -20.59 -6.16 16.22
N TYR A 4 -19.59 -5.61 15.55
CA TYR A 4 -18.52 -6.40 14.94
C TYR A 4 -17.39 -6.65 15.95
N LYS A 5 -16.79 -7.84 15.90
CA LYS A 5 -15.58 -8.19 16.64
C LYS A 5 -14.45 -8.42 15.64
N ALA A 6 -13.36 -7.70 15.79
CA ALA A 6 -12.18 -7.92 14.97
C ALA A 6 -11.27 -8.98 15.61
N LEU A 7 -10.80 -9.92 14.80
CA LEU A 7 -9.78 -10.91 15.15
C LEU A 7 -8.55 -10.72 14.27
N ALA A 8 -7.46 -10.25 14.87
CA ALA A 8 -6.18 -10.18 14.17
C ALA A 8 -5.56 -11.58 14.08
N ILE A 9 -5.23 -12.02 12.87
CA ILE A 9 -4.58 -13.30 12.61
C ILE A 9 -3.12 -13.03 12.29
N ASN A 10 -2.21 -13.43 13.18
CA ASN A 10 -0.79 -13.33 12.92
C ASN A 10 -0.38 -14.39 11.90
N THR A 11 0.31 -13.94 10.85
CA THR A 11 0.91 -14.78 9.82
C THR A 11 2.42 -14.62 9.85
N LYS A 12 3.15 -15.56 9.23
CA LYS A 12 4.56 -15.33 8.93
C LYS A 12 4.69 -14.17 7.93
N TYR A 13 5.91 -13.66 7.74
CA TYR A 13 6.21 -12.77 6.61
C TYR A 13 6.06 -13.55 5.29
N TRP A 14 5.27 -13.04 4.35
CA TRP A 14 5.07 -13.64 3.04
C TRP A 14 6.15 -13.16 2.08
N ARG A 15 6.89 -14.11 1.53
CA ARG A 15 8.00 -13.83 0.61
C ARG A 15 7.50 -13.70 -0.82
N PRO A 16 8.22 -12.98 -1.68
CA PRO A 16 7.95 -12.96 -3.11
C PRO A 16 7.90 -14.38 -3.70
N GLY A 17 6.86 -14.66 -4.49
CA GLY A 17 6.62 -15.97 -5.11
C GLY A 17 5.93 -17.00 -4.19
N GLU A 18 5.59 -16.67 -2.95
CA GLU A 18 4.80 -17.58 -2.10
C GLU A 18 3.33 -17.65 -2.54
N ASN A 19 2.74 -18.82 -2.35
CA ASN A 19 1.32 -19.01 -2.64
C ASN A 19 0.45 -18.40 -1.54
N TYR A 20 0.01 -17.16 -1.75
CA TYR A 20 -0.84 -16.44 -0.80
C TYR A 20 -2.19 -17.13 -0.53
N LEU A 21 -2.75 -17.86 -1.50
CA LEU A 21 -4.00 -18.59 -1.31
C LEU A 21 -3.84 -19.69 -0.26
N GLU A 22 -2.75 -20.48 -0.34
CA GLU A 22 -2.46 -21.50 0.66
C GLU A 22 -2.25 -20.90 2.05
N GLU A 23 -1.54 -19.79 2.14
CA GLU A 23 -1.30 -19.11 3.43
C GLU A 23 -2.61 -18.56 4.02
N ILE A 24 -3.48 -17.98 3.19
CA ILE A 24 -4.79 -17.50 3.65
C ILE A 24 -5.62 -18.67 4.18
N ILE A 25 -5.76 -19.75 3.39
CA ILE A 25 -6.57 -20.92 3.77
C ILE A 25 -6.05 -21.55 5.07
N LYS A 26 -4.74 -21.74 5.18
CA LYS A 26 -4.08 -22.29 6.36
C LYS A 26 -4.38 -21.46 7.62
N ASN A 27 -4.25 -20.14 7.51
CA ASN A 27 -4.42 -19.24 8.65
C ASN A 27 -5.89 -18.97 9.00
N ALA A 28 -6.81 -19.07 8.02
CA ALA A 28 -8.25 -18.89 8.24
C ALA A 28 -8.92 -20.14 8.81
N LYS A 29 -8.35 -21.33 8.60
CA LYS A 29 -8.93 -22.62 9.03
C LYS A 29 -9.24 -22.62 10.53
N GLY A 30 -10.50 -22.91 10.86
CA GLY A 30 -10.99 -22.98 12.24
C GLY A 30 -11.18 -21.61 12.93
N LYS A 31 -10.92 -20.49 12.23
CA LYS A 31 -11.02 -19.14 12.82
C LYS A 31 -12.13 -18.30 12.21
N ILE A 32 -12.70 -18.70 11.07
CA ILE A 32 -13.73 -17.97 10.35
C ILE A 32 -15.07 -18.69 10.38
N ALA A 33 -16.16 -17.93 10.36
CA ALA A 33 -17.54 -18.40 10.30
C ALA A 33 -18.24 -17.87 9.05
N ASP A 34 -19.44 -18.41 8.76
CA ASP A 34 -20.26 -17.89 7.68
C ASP A 34 -20.70 -16.46 7.98
N GLY A 35 -20.60 -15.59 6.98
CA GLY A 35 -20.92 -14.17 7.09
C GLY A 35 -19.77 -13.28 7.56
N ASP A 36 -18.63 -13.84 7.91
CA ASP A 36 -17.46 -13.04 8.33
C ASP A 36 -16.87 -12.23 7.18
N TYR A 37 -16.24 -11.12 7.56
CA TYR A 37 -15.38 -10.32 6.68
C TYR A 37 -13.93 -10.77 6.85
N VAL A 38 -13.31 -11.23 5.77
CA VAL A 38 -11.88 -11.55 5.70
C VAL A 38 -11.17 -10.36 5.05
N VAL A 39 -10.42 -9.63 5.88
CA VAL A 39 -9.72 -8.41 5.45
C VAL A 39 -8.25 -8.72 5.27
N ILE A 40 -7.69 -8.41 4.11
CA ILE A 40 -6.32 -8.75 3.74
C ILE A 40 -5.64 -7.49 3.21
N SER A 41 -4.40 -7.24 3.65
CA SER A 41 -3.61 -6.13 3.14
C SER A 41 -3.21 -6.36 1.69
N GLU A 42 -3.37 -5.34 0.86
CA GLU A 42 -2.95 -5.33 -0.55
C GLU A 42 -1.46 -5.61 -0.69
N LYS A 43 -0.63 -4.95 0.11
CA LYS A 43 0.82 -5.13 0.13
C LYS A 43 1.25 -6.59 0.28
N VAL A 44 0.60 -7.33 1.16
CA VAL A 44 0.95 -8.73 1.43
C VAL A 44 0.69 -9.59 0.21
N ILE A 45 -0.43 -9.36 -0.48
CA ILE A 45 -0.76 -10.06 -1.74
C ILE A 45 0.20 -9.65 -2.84
N SER A 46 0.47 -8.35 -3.01
CA SER A 46 1.43 -7.83 -3.99
C SER A 46 2.81 -8.44 -3.79
N THR A 47 3.30 -8.49 -2.55
CA THR A 47 4.59 -9.11 -2.23
C THR A 47 4.61 -10.58 -2.60
N ALA A 48 3.62 -11.36 -2.16
CA ALA A 48 3.55 -12.79 -2.44
C ALA A 48 3.38 -13.10 -3.94
N SER A 49 2.66 -12.24 -4.67
CA SER A 49 2.51 -12.34 -6.13
C SER A 49 3.73 -11.87 -6.92
N ASN A 50 4.84 -11.52 -6.25
CA ASN A 50 6.03 -10.94 -6.87
C ASN A 50 5.74 -9.62 -7.63
N ASN A 51 4.68 -8.90 -7.23
CA ASN A 51 4.32 -7.59 -7.76
C ASN A 51 5.05 -6.49 -6.96
N ILE A 52 6.37 -6.47 -7.10
CA ILE A 52 7.31 -5.60 -6.40
C ILE A 52 8.26 -4.96 -7.40
N ALA A 53 8.82 -3.81 -7.06
CA ALA A 53 9.87 -3.15 -7.83
C ALA A 53 11.09 -2.91 -6.94
N ASP A 54 12.29 -3.00 -7.52
CA ASP A 54 13.53 -2.60 -6.87
C ASP A 54 13.87 -1.17 -7.27
N GLU A 55 13.77 -0.23 -6.33
CA GLU A 55 14.06 1.18 -6.56
C GLU A 55 15.54 1.43 -6.93
N ASN A 56 16.45 0.54 -6.52
CA ASN A 56 17.86 0.68 -6.88
C ASN A 56 18.13 0.36 -8.34
N SER A 57 17.28 -0.42 -9.00
CA SER A 57 17.38 -0.73 -10.42
C SER A 57 16.81 0.36 -11.33
N VAL A 58 16.16 1.39 -10.75
CA VAL A 58 15.48 2.44 -11.50
C VAL A 58 16.32 3.69 -11.58
N GLU A 59 16.54 4.18 -12.79
CA GLU A 59 17.16 5.49 -13.02
C GLU A 59 16.09 6.58 -13.04
N PRO A 60 16.21 7.61 -12.18
CA PRO A 60 15.23 8.67 -12.13
C PRO A 60 15.33 9.60 -13.36
N SER A 61 14.18 9.93 -13.92
CA SER A 61 14.05 10.95 -14.93
C SER A 61 14.19 12.35 -14.31
N LEU A 62 14.44 13.36 -15.15
CA LEU A 62 14.45 14.76 -14.72
C LEU A 62 13.15 15.14 -13.98
N SER A 63 12.00 14.64 -14.43
CA SER A 63 10.72 14.89 -13.76
C SER A 63 10.70 14.33 -12.33
N ALA A 64 11.18 13.11 -12.12
CA ALA A 64 11.28 12.50 -10.80
C ALA A 64 12.23 13.28 -9.87
N GLU A 65 13.35 13.73 -10.40
CA GLU A 65 14.30 14.58 -9.66
C GLU A 65 13.70 15.94 -9.25
N LEU A 66 12.99 16.59 -10.17
CA LEU A 66 12.30 17.85 -9.89
C LEU A 66 11.20 17.68 -8.84
N ILE A 67 10.43 16.59 -8.92
CA ILE A 67 9.42 16.26 -7.91
C ILE A 67 10.10 16.06 -6.54
N ALA A 68 11.15 15.26 -6.45
CA ALA A 68 11.85 15.02 -5.20
C ALA A 68 12.47 16.31 -4.63
N LYS A 69 13.12 17.10 -5.48
CA LYS A 69 13.89 18.28 -5.07
C LYS A 69 13.03 19.48 -4.71
N TYR A 70 12.04 19.79 -5.52
CA TYR A 70 11.24 21.01 -5.36
C TYR A 70 9.86 20.73 -4.80
N TRP A 71 9.11 19.78 -5.40
CA TRP A 71 7.75 19.52 -4.99
C TRP A 71 7.69 18.96 -3.56
N MET A 72 8.49 17.94 -3.26
CA MET A 72 8.47 17.34 -1.92
C MET A 72 9.05 18.28 -0.87
N ARG A 73 10.20 18.91 -1.16
CA ARG A 73 10.88 19.76 -0.17
C ARG A 73 10.21 21.10 0.07
N ILE A 74 9.73 21.74 -1.00
CA ILE A 74 9.18 23.09 -0.92
C ILE A 74 7.66 23.01 -0.81
N VAL A 75 6.97 22.42 -1.79
CA VAL A 75 5.51 22.47 -1.82
C VAL A 75 4.92 21.66 -0.66
N TRP A 76 5.33 20.41 -0.48
CA TRP A 76 4.90 19.62 0.67
C TRP A 76 5.52 20.09 1.98
N GLY A 77 6.81 20.40 2.02
CA GLY A 77 7.53 20.74 3.24
C GLY A 77 7.10 22.06 3.88
N TYR A 78 6.62 23.04 3.10
CA TYR A 78 6.26 24.36 3.61
C TYR A 78 4.82 24.76 3.38
N PHE A 79 4.10 24.15 2.44
CA PHE A 79 2.72 24.53 2.12
C PHE A 79 1.73 23.40 2.34
N LEU A 80 1.71 22.39 1.47
CA LEU A 80 0.68 21.33 1.53
C LEU A 80 0.74 20.55 2.84
N GLY A 81 1.91 20.23 3.34
CA GLY A 81 2.02 19.52 4.61
C GLY A 81 1.45 20.29 5.79
N GLN A 82 1.62 21.62 5.84
CA GLN A 82 0.99 22.47 6.86
C GLN A 82 -0.53 22.52 6.67
N LEU A 83 -0.98 22.73 5.43
CA LEU A 83 -2.39 22.76 5.09
C LEU A 83 -3.12 21.46 5.49
N CYS A 84 -2.44 20.33 5.36
CA CYS A 84 -2.94 19.02 5.77
C CYS A 84 -2.67 18.67 7.25
N HIS A 85 -2.33 19.65 8.08
CA HIS A 85 -2.07 19.49 9.51
C HIS A 85 -1.03 18.41 9.85
N SER A 86 -0.01 18.25 8.98
CA SER A 86 1.09 17.31 9.21
C SER A 86 1.90 17.71 10.44
N SER A 87 2.40 16.72 11.18
CA SER A 87 3.24 16.97 12.34
C SER A 87 4.55 17.68 11.96
N GLU A 88 5.08 18.54 12.84
CA GLU A 88 6.35 19.24 12.59
C GLU A 88 7.50 18.28 12.29
N ARG A 89 7.54 17.12 12.94
CA ARG A 89 8.53 16.07 12.67
C ARG A 89 8.46 15.58 11.21
N LEU A 90 7.25 15.46 10.67
CA LEU A 90 7.05 15.06 9.28
C LEU A 90 7.44 16.19 8.32
N LEU A 91 7.08 17.45 8.64
CA LEU A 91 7.45 18.61 7.83
C LEU A 91 8.99 18.76 7.73
N GLN A 92 9.71 18.56 8.83
CA GLN A 92 11.18 18.58 8.81
C GLN A 92 11.75 17.48 7.91
N ARG A 93 11.19 16.26 7.95
CA ARG A 93 11.60 15.18 7.03
C ARG A 93 11.32 15.52 5.57
N LEU A 94 10.19 16.15 5.28
CA LEU A 94 9.86 16.58 3.92
C LEU A 94 10.81 17.66 3.41
N ARG A 95 11.15 18.66 4.23
CA ARG A 95 12.15 19.71 3.90
C ARG A 95 13.53 19.12 3.60
N GLN A 96 13.85 17.98 4.20
CA GLN A 96 15.09 17.23 4.01
C GLN A 96 14.89 15.97 3.15
N TYR A 97 13.84 15.93 2.32
CA TYR A 97 13.51 14.75 1.52
C TYR A 97 14.75 14.24 0.76
N PRO A 98 15.10 12.93 0.88
CA PRO A 98 16.34 12.40 0.32
C PRO A 98 16.31 12.45 -1.21
N LEU A 99 17.27 13.13 -1.84
CA LEU A 99 17.19 13.35 -3.30
C LEU A 99 17.40 12.06 -4.08
N GLN A 100 18.45 11.30 -3.76
CA GLN A 100 18.79 10.11 -4.53
C GLN A 100 17.74 9.00 -4.39
N MET A 101 17.40 8.64 -3.17
CA MET A 101 16.37 7.60 -2.93
C MET A 101 14.97 8.11 -3.29
N GLY A 102 14.68 9.36 -2.93
CA GLY A 102 13.39 9.96 -3.19
C GLY A 102 13.09 10.14 -4.67
N SER A 103 14.07 10.48 -5.52
CA SER A 103 13.83 10.56 -6.96
C SER A 103 13.60 9.19 -7.59
N ARG A 104 14.27 8.14 -7.13
CA ARG A 104 13.99 6.77 -7.55
C ARG A 104 12.58 6.33 -7.17
N HIS A 105 12.17 6.60 -5.93
CA HIS A 105 10.81 6.35 -5.47
C HIS A 105 9.77 7.10 -6.32
N LYS A 106 9.99 8.39 -6.58
CA LYS A 106 9.11 9.18 -7.46
C LYS A 106 9.10 8.70 -8.91
N GLN A 107 10.20 8.11 -9.38
CA GLN A 107 10.24 7.47 -10.70
C GLN A 107 9.35 6.22 -10.74
N VAL A 108 9.42 5.37 -9.72
CA VAL A 108 8.51 4.21 -9.61
C VAL A 108 7.05 4.69 -9.54
N ALA A 109 6.76 5.73 -8.75
CA ALA A 109 5.43 6.30 -8.67
C ALA A 109 4.93 6.85 -10.02
N LEU A 110 5.78 7.54 -10.79
CA LEU A 110 5.46 8.00 -12.14
C LEU A 110 5.13 6.85 -13.10
N GLN A 111 5.90 5.77 -13.03
CA GLN A 111 5.75 4.62 -13.93
C GLN A 111 4.49 3.79 -13.63
N HIS A 112 4.14 3.63 -12.37
CA HIS A 112 3.08 2.71 -11.93
C HIS A 112 1.79 3.41 -11.48
N GLY A 113 1.90 4.59 -10.89
CA GLY A 113 0.76 5.37 -10.39
C GLY A 113 0.40 6.58 -11.26
N GLY A 114 1.38 7.09 -12.03
CA GLY A 114 1.21 8.30 -12.83
C GLY A 114 1.57 9.58 -12.07
N LEU A 115 1.40 10.72 -12.75
CA LEU A 115 1.88 12.02 -12.25
C LEU A 115 1.21 12.42 -10.94
N PHE A 116 -0.10 12.31 -10.83
CA PHE A 116 -0.82 12.73 -9.63
C PHE A 116 -0.37 11.95 -8.40
N GLN A 117 -0.22 10.65 -8.50
CA GLN A 117 0.28 9.79 -7.43
C GLN A 117 1.74 10.11 -7.07
N ALA A 118 2.57 10.38 -8.07
CA ALA A 118 3.96 10.79 -7.81
C ALA A 118 4.06 12.14 -7.08
N LEU A 119 3.09 13.04 -7.26
CA LEU A 119 3.02 14.32 -6.55
C LEU A 119 2.52 14.18 -5.11
N MET A 120 1.90 13.07 -4.74
CA MET A 120 1.45 12.82 -3.37
C MET A 120 2.60 12.41 -2.46
N PHE A 121 2.38 12.51 -1.15
CA PHE A 121 3.30 12.02 -0.14
C PHE A 121 2.62 10.99 0.76
N GLY A 122 3.14 9.77 0.76
CA GLY A 122 2.61 8.65 1.56
C GLY A 122 1.25 8.14 1.11
N SER A 123 0.87 8.47 -0.13
CA SER A 123 -0.29 7.99 -0.85
C SER A 123 0.06 7.98 -2.34
N GLU A 124 1.14 7.28 -2.67
CA GLU A 124 1.66 7.17 -4.03
C GLU A 124 0.94 6.07 -4.84
N GLY A 125 -0.38 5.94 -4.65
CA GLY A 125 -1.20 4.97 -5.40
C GLY A 125 -0.92 3.52 -5.06
N GLY A 126 -0.74 3.19 -3.78
CA GLY A 126 -0.49 1.82 -3.29
C GLY A 126 0.96 1.36 -3.41
N ILE A 127 1.90 2.28 -3.72
CA ILE A 127 3.34 1.97 -3.70
C ILE A 127 3.86 2.12 -2.28
N ASP A 128 4.29 1.01 -1.68
CA ASP A 128 4.72 1.00 -0.29
C ASP A 128 5.99 0.17 -0.08
N GLY A 129 7.06 0.83 0.39
CA GLY A 129 8.34 0.21 0.74
C GLY A 129 8.44 -0.22 2.21
N SER A 130 7.44 0.08 3.05
CA SER A 130 7.51 -0.27 4.46
C SER A 130 7.51 -1.78 4.68
N ASN A 131 8.38 -2.26 5.55
CA ASN A 131 8.54 -3.68 5.89
C ASN A 131 9.01 -4.60 4.74
N LEU A 132 9.37 -4.07 3.58
CA LEU A 132 10.09 -4.83 2.56
C LEU A 132 11.59 -4.74 2.79
N ALA A 133 12.30 -5.80 2.38
CA ALA A 133 13.75 -5.84 2.50
C ALA A 133 14.40 -4.97 1.42
N TYR A 134 15.55 -4.40 1.76
CA TYR A 134 16.37 -3.59 0.83
C TYR A 134 15.63 -2.36 0.28
N SER A 135 15.65 -2.19 -1.03
CA SER A 135 15.03 -1.11 -1.80
C SER A 135 13.74 -1.55 -2.53
N TYR A 136 13.15 -2.67 -2.11
CA TYR A 136 11.92 -3.14 -2.72
C TYR A 136 10.71 -2.36 -2.23
N VAL A 137 9.80 -2.09 -3.16
CA VAL A 137 8.47 -1.53 -2.89
C VAL A 137 7.40 -2.45 -3.48
N SER A 138 6.28 -2.58 -2.78
CA SER A 138 5.11 -3.24 -3.36
C SER A 138 4.42 -2.32 -4.35
N LEU A 139 3.89 -2.89 -5.40
CA LEU A 139 3.11 -2.18 -6.42
C LEU A 139 1.61 -2.43 -6.23
N PRO A 140 0.76 -1.50 -6.66
CA PRO A 140 -0.68 -1.64 -6.55
C PRO A 140 -1.20 -2.84 -7.37
N LEU A 141 -2.23 -3.50 -6.86
CA LEU A 141 -2.88 -4.62 -7.54
C LEU A 141 -3.83 -4.13 -8.63
N LYS A 142 -3.53 -4.43 -9.88
CA LYS A 142 -4.38 -4.05 -11.03
C LYS A 142 -5.75 -4.73 -11.04
N ASN A 143 -5.91 -5.88 -10.38
CA ASN A 143 -7.11 -6.72 -10.42
C ASN A 143 -7.55 -7.16 -9.01
N ALA A 144 -7.52 -6.26 -8.04
CA ALA A 144 -7.84 -6.56 -6.63
C ALA A 144 -9.22 -7.25 -6.47
N GLU A 145 -10.23 -6.83 -7.24
CA GLU A 145 -11.54 -7.45 -7.21
C GLU A 145 -11.52 -8.92 -7.65
N LYS A 146 -10.84 -9.24 -8.75
CA LYS A 146 -10.71 -10.64 -9.22
C LYS A 146 -9.97 -11.51 -8.20
N ILE A 147 -8.94 -10.97 -7.58
CA ILE A 147 -8.17 -11.65 -6.53
C ILE A 147 -9.06 -11.90 -5.31
N ALA A 148 -9.83 -10.90 -4.88
CA ALA A 148 -10.78 -11.07 -3.76
C ALA A 148 -11.83 -12.13 -4.06
N GLN A 149 -12.36 -12.17 -5.28
CA GLN A 149 -13.31 -13.19 -5.73
C GLN A 149 -12.68 -14.59 -5.76
N GLU A 150 -11.42 -14.71 -6.19
CA GLU A 150 -10.68 -15.97 -6.19
C GLU A 150 -10.46 -16.48 -4.77
N ILE A 151 -9.97 -15.62 -3.86
CA ILE A 151 -9.80 -15.95 -2.44
C ILE A 151 -11.13 -16.43 -1.85
N ARG A 152 -12.22 -15.71 -2.11
CA ARG A 152 -13.56 -16.09 -1.64
C ARG A 152 -13.97 -17.48 -2.13
N LYS A 153 -13.76 -17.78 -3.43
CA LYS A 153 -14.05 -19.10 -4.01
C LYS A 153 -13.22 -20.20 -3.36
N GLN A 154 -11.94 -19.96 -3.11
CA GLN A 154 -11.03 -20.89 -2.45
C GLN A 154 -11.44 -21.15 -0.99
N ILE A 155 -11.83 -20.13 -0.25
CA ILE A 155 -12.35 -20.26 1.11
C ILE A 155 -13.64 -21.11 1.09
N GLN A 156 -14.56 -20.79 0.19
CA GLN A 156 -15.84 -21.53 0.08
C GLN A 156 -15.63 -22.99 -0.29
N SER A 157 -14.75 -23.30 -1.24
CA SER A 157 -14.51 -24.67 -1.70
C SER A 157 -13.77 -25.51 -0.65
N ARG A 158 -12.74 -24.95 -0.01
CA ARG A 158 -11.83 -25.70 0.86
C ARG A 158 -12.23 -25.69 2.33
N LEU A 159 -12.80 -24.59 2.83
CA LEU A 159 -13.23 -24.44 4.22
C LEU A 159 -14.75 -24.55 4.39
N ARG A 160 -15.51 -24.60 3.29
CA ARG A 160 -16.98 -24.62 3.27
C ARG A 160 -17.61 -23.45 4.03
N LYS A 161 -16.97 -22.27 3.96
CA LYS A 161 -17.42 -21.03 4.60
C LYS A 161 -17.79 -19.98 3.55
N LYS A 162 -18.94 -19.32 3.76
CA LYS A 162 -19.41 -18.20 2.94
C LYS A 162 -18.96 -16.90 3.62
N VAL A 163 -17.94 -16.25 3.09
CA VAL A 163 -17.35 -15.03 3.64
C VAL A 163 -17.39 -13.88 2.64
N ILE A 164 -17.19 -12.67 3.13
CA ILE A 164 -16.91 -11.49 2.31
C ILE A 164 -15.41 -11.21 2.38
N VAL A 165 -14.74 -11.13 1.23
CA VAL A 165 -13.30 -10.83 1.18
C VAL A 165 -13.12 -9.38 0.79
N ILE A 166 -12.30 -8.66 1.55
CA ILE A 166 -11.94 -7.27 1.32
C ILE A 166 -10.42 -7.16 1.27
N ILE A 167 -9.90 -6.62 0.17
CA ILE A 167 -8.49 -6.24 0.05
C ILE A 167 -8.40 -4.76 0.39
N VAL A 168 -7.52 -4.40 1.31
CA VAL A 168 -7.37 -3.03 1.79
C VAL A 168 -5.94 -2.55 1.58
N ASP A 169 -5.83 -1.32 1.14
CA ASP A 169 -4.60 -0.56 1.21
C ASP A 169 -4.64 0.38 2.42
N THR A 170 -3.48 0.79 2.92
CA THR A 170 -3.33 1.63 4.12
C THR A 170 -2.77 3.00 3.78
N ASP A 171 -3.17 3.55 2.64
CA ASP A 171 -2.77 4.88 2.23
C ASP A 171 -3.19 5.97 3.24
N LYS A 172 -2.44 7.05 3.23
CA LYS A 172 -2.77 8.21 4.05
C LYS A 172 -3.94 8.96 3.45
N THR A 173 -4.93 9.24 4.27
CA THR A 173 -5.99 10.16 3.93
C THR A 173 -5.60 11.58 4.38
N TYR A 174 -5.67 12.53 3.48
CA TYR A 174 -5.51 13.94 3.77
C TYR A 174 -6.87 14.60 3.90
N SER A 175 -6.99 15.48 4.88
CA SER A 175 -8.24 16.17 5.16
C SER A 175 -8.03 17.68 5.15
N PHE A 176 -8.86 18.38 4.39
CA PHE A 176 -8.94 19.83 4.39
C PHE A 176 -10.40 20.22 4.53
N SER A 177 -10.80 20.72 5.71
CA SER A 177 -12.21 20.95 6.05
C SER A 177 -13.06 19.69 5.85
N SER A 178 -14.04 19.73 4.96
CA SER A 178 -14.89 18.58 4.58
C SER A 178 -14.36 17.77 3.39
N LEU A 179 -13.26 18.20 2.78
CA LEU A 179 -12.63 17.49 1.66
C LEU A 179 -11.63 16.48 2.20
N HIS A 180 -11.79 15.22 1.80
CA HIS A 180 -10.88 14.11 2.12
C HIS A 180 -10.36 13.51 0.81
N PHE A 181 -9.05 13.26 0.73
CA PHE A 181 -8.42 12.65 -0.45
C PHE A 181 -7.27 11.73 -0.03
N THR A 182 -7.08 10.66 -0.80
CA THR A 182 -6.03 9.65 -0.65
C THR A 182 -5.24 9.52 -1.95
#